data_cf27354a067353272337080d21d12250
#
_entry.id   cf27354a067353272337080d21d12250
#
_cell.length_a   1.000
_cell.length_b   1.000
_cell.length_c   1.000
_cell.angle_alpha   90.00
_cell.angle_beta   90.00
_cell.angle_gamma   90.00
#
_symmetry.space_group_name_H-M   'P 1'
#
loop_
_entity.id
_entity.type
_entity.pdbx_description
1 polymer ?
#
loop_
_entity_poly.entity_id
_entity_poly.type
_entity_poly.pdbx_seq_one_letter_code
_entity_poly.pdbx_strand_id
1 'polypeptide(L)'
;MPPVQRTAEQTRTEIEAFLKNSRQPALLEPGEELLALTPDNFALDLRGERLTFQAWDRTRNLARRVTGIKEATNARIELAVERFPRREGKLYLLDLGRRAGADLGRRSGKLVFRERFRLFLRRQFPEWKLAELSAEANLEFSLSPAFPRAFLRHGQHGWAAIACPPEGDSSALLAFGLIWLSYLRARERRLTVEGLALYLPVGHERSTALRLLCLNPAAARFELFTYSEEDFIAAVDPRDHGNLDTRLEPCSRPDPNQPDAWRAIASLAGVERIPRHDGRTSLRVRGIEFAQLAGADLFFGMAERRPARQHHTAEIERLVEELDRARSPNATDREHPLYRQYPEAWLESQARAQIETLDASLRCDPIYGQVPAFAGGERGILDLLAVDHSGRLAVVELKASADLQLPLQALDYWIRVKWHLDRGEFTSSGYFPGIELRPEPPRLLLVCPALEFHPSSETILCYFAPSIAVERIGLAVEWRKGLKVMFRLTGAEPPR
;
A
#
# COMPACT_ATOMS: atom_id res chain seq x y z
N MET A 1 46.97 -10.89 -13.94
CA MET A 1 47.97 -9.90 -13.51
C MET A 1 47.91 -9.83 -11.99
N PRO A 2 49.02 -9.80 -11.28
CA PRO A 2 48.98 -9.60 -9.83
C PRO A 2 48.42 -8.20 -9.54
N PRO A 3 47.67 -7.99 -8.43
CA PRO A 3 47.14 -6.70 -8.08
C PRO A 3 48.28 -5.70 -7.89
N VAL A 4 48.20 -4.55 -8.60
CA VAL A 4 49.13 -3.45 -8.41
C VAL A 4 49.01 -3.00 -6.96
N GLN A 5 50.08 -3.17 -6.18
CA GLN A 5 50.15 -2.72 -4.78
C GLN A 5 50.12 -1.18 -4.77
N ARG A 6 48.96 -0.61 -4.45
CA ARG A 6 48.76 0.85 -4.28
C ARG A 6 49.45 1.29 -2.98
N THR A 7 50.06 2.44 -2.98
CA THR A 7 50.56 3.09 -1.75
C THR A 7 49.37 3.60 -0.92
N ALA A 8 49.58 3.84 0.37
CA ALA A 8 48.56 4.41 1.25
C ALA A 8 48.09 5.80 0.76
N GLU A 9 48.98 6.61 0.19
CA GLU A 9 48.66 7.91 -0.41
C GLU A 9 47.78 7.76 -1.67
N GLN A 10 48.10 6.83 -2.57
CA GLN A 10 47.30 6.55 -3.75
C GLN A 10 45.88 6.05 -3.37
N THR A 11 45.81 5.18 -2.34
CA THR A 11 44.53 4.71 -1.80
C THR A 11 43.69 5.84 -1.23
N ARG A 12 44.30 6.76 -0.49
CA ARG A 12 43.66 7.95 0.05
C ARG A 12 43.10 8.83 -1.07
N THR A 13 43.90 9.15 -2.07
CA THR A 13 43.52 10.01 -3.21
C THR A 13 42.33 9.41 -3.97
N GLU A 14 42.30 8.09 -4.18
CA GLU A 14 41.21 7.41 -4.87
C GLU A 14 39.90 7.43 -4.05
N ILE A 15 39.98 7.25 -2.73
CA ILE A 15 38.84 7.38 -1.83
C ILE A 15 38.28 8.80 -1.84
N GLU A 16 39.15 9.82 -1.70
CA GLU A 16 38.73 11.23 -1.72
C GLU A 16 38.09 11.60 -3.06
N ALA A 17 38.65 11.13 -4.17
CA ALA A 17 38.10 11.36 -5.50
C ALA A 17 36.71 10.72 -5.66
N PHE A 18 36.53 9.50 -5.18
CA PHE A 18 35.24 8.83 -5.19
C PHE A 18 34.20 9.60 -4.37
N LEU A 19 34.51 9.96 -3.13
CA LEU A 19 33.59 10.67 -2.24
C LEU A 19 33.20 12.03 -2.80
N LYS A 20 34.15 12.77 -3.38
CA LYS A 20 33.90 14.07 -4.03
C LYS A 20 32.99 13.96 -5.26
N ASN A 21 33.08 12.86 -6.03
CA ASN A 21 32.31 12.66 -7.25
C ASN A 21 30.98 11.90 -7.00
N SER A 22 30.74 11.42 -5.79
CA SER A 22 29.52 10.74 -5.42
C SER A 22 28.39 11.73 -5.17
N ARG A 23 27.19 11.41 -5.66
CA ARG A 23 25.98 12.22 -5.46
C ARG A 23 25.39 12.02 -4.05
N GLN A 24 25.43 10.80 -3.57
CA GLN A 24 24.94 10.40 -2.25
C GLN A 24 25.90 9.38 -1.65
N PRO A 25 27.06 9.83 -1.12
CA PRO A 25 28.05 8.92 -0.57
C PRO A 25 27.56 8.29 0.74
N ALA A 26 27.82 7.01 0.88
CA ALA A 26 27.48 6.24 2.08
C ALA A 26 28.56 5.20 2.36
N LEU A 27 28.69 4.85 3.64
CA LEU A 27 29.59 3.83 4.14
C LEU A 27 28.79 2.60 4.56
N LEU A 28 29.25 1.43 4.15
CA LEU A 28 28.66 0.16 4.53
C LEU A 28 29.73 -0.80 5.07
N GLU A 29 29.58 -1.20 6.31
CA GLU A 29 30.30 -2.33 6.87
C GLU A 29 29.37 -3.55 6.90
N PRO A 30 29.75 -4.72 6.35
CA PRO A 30 28.90 -5.91 6.36
C PRO A 30 28.41 -6.29 7.75
N GLY A 31 27.09 -6.38 7.91
CA GLY A 31 26.43 -6.66 9.19
C GLY A 31 26.06 -5.42 10.02
N GLU A 32 26.41 -4.24 9.55
CA GLU A 32 26.08 -2.95 10.18
C GLU A 32 25.11 -2.15 9.32
N GLU A 33 24.42 -1.18 9.92
CA GLU A 33 23.58 -0.24 9.20
C GLU A 33 24.39 0.68 8.31
N LEU A 34 23.78 1.10 7.21
CA LEU A 34 24.36 2.03 6.26
C LEU A 34 24.54 3.40 6.94
N LEU A 35 25.71 4.02 6.78
CA LEU A 35 26.03 5.33 7.31
C LEU A 35 26.15 6.32 6.16
N ALA A 36 25.23 7.27 6.08
CA ALA A 36 25.32 8.35 5.10
C ALA A 36 26.52 9.24 5.40
N LEU A 37 27.32 9.52 4.38
CA LEU A 37 28.51 10.34 4.52
C LEU A 37 28.23 11.77 4.07
N THR A 38 28.67 12.72 4.89
CA THR A 38 28.70 14.14 4.61
C THR A 38 30.12 14.67 4.85
N PRO A 39 30.52 15.80 4.32
CA PRO A 39 31.86 16.36 4.56
C PRO A 39 32.24 16.47 6.05
N ASP A 40 31.25 16.57 6.93
CA ASP A 40 31.44 16.83 8.36
C ASP A 40 31.46 15.57 9.23
N ASN A 41 31.14 14.38 8.68
CA ASN A 41 31.01 13.15 9.47
C ASN A 41 31.94 12.01 9.06
N PHE A 42 32.98 12.30 8.29
CA PHE A 42 34.08 11.36 8.04
C PHE A 42 35.43 12.07 7.98
N ALA A 43 36.48 11.30 8.18
CA ALA A 43 37.88 11.74 8.04
C ALA A 43 38.76 10.63 7.51
N LEU A 44 39.78 11.01 6.72
CA LEU A 44 40.86 10.14 6.26
C LEU A 44 42.17 10.62 6.89
N ASP A 45 42.67 9.85 7.86
CA ASP A 45 43.95 10.14 8.55
C ASP A 45 45.07 9.25 7.99
N LEU A 46 46.11 9.88 7.43
CA LEU A 46 47.28 9.21 6.92
C LEU A 46 48.51 9.54 7.77
N ARG A 47 49.03 8.54 8.45
CA ARG A 47 50.28 8.66 9.24
C ARG A 47 51.33 7.67 8.73
N GLY A 48 52.29 8.20 7.97
CA GLY A 48 53.25 7.38 7.24
C GLY A 48 52.52 6.49 6.21
N GLU A 49 52.67 5.17 6.33
CA GLU A 49 51.96 4.21 5.46
C GLU A 49 50.64 3.68 6.06
N ARG A 50 50.14 4.30 7.11
CA ARG A 50 48.91 3.87 7.77
C ARG A 50 47.77 4.84 7.42
N LEU A 51 46.83 4.36 6.61
CA LEU A 51 45.57 5.06 6.30
C LEU A 51 44.46 4.57 7.20
N THR A 52 43.80 5.50 7.89
CA THR A 52 42.64 5.21 8.72
C THR A 52 41.44 5.94 8.18
N PHE A 53 40.36 5.22 7.93
CA PHE A 53 39.04 5.80 7.60
C PHE A 53 38.23 5.89 8.90
N GLN A 54 37.75 7.07 9.20
CA GLN A 54 36.86 7.34 10.33
C GLN A 54 35.53 7.88 9.80
N ALA A 55 34.43 7.43 10.38
CA ALA A 55 33.10 7.97 10.10
C ALA A 55 32.22 7.86 11.34
N TRP A 56 31.34 8.83 11.53
CA TRP A 56 30.47 8.90 12.71
C TRP A 56 29.09 9.44 12.41
N ASP A 57 28.13 9.03 13.23
CA ASP A 57 26.82 9.64 13.34
C ASP A 57 26.48 9.89 14.83
N ARG A 58 25.22 10.18 15.16
CA ARG A 58 24.79 10.43 16.55
C ARG A 58 24.93 9.21 17.45
N THR A 59 24.94 8.00 16.88
CA THR A 59 24.87 6.72 17.61
C THR A 59 26.14 5.90 17.47
N ARG A 60 26.96 6.16 16.42
CA ARG A 60 28.10 5.32 16.06
C ARG A 60 29.36 6.15 15.78
N ASN A 61 30.47 5.55 16.13
CA ASN A 61 31.79 6.01 15.73
C ASN A 61 32.60 4.82 15.21
N LEU A 62 32.92 4.85 13.92
CA LEU A 62 33.64 3.79 13.22
C LEU A 62 35.02 4.29 12.86
N ALA A 63 36.08 3.54 13.26
CA ALA A 63 37.45 3.78 12.83
C ALA A 63 38.03 2.47 12.30
N ARG A 64 38.51 2.45 11.05
CA ARG A 64 39.08 1.26 10.42
C ARG A 64 40.39 1.60 9.72
N ARG A 65 41.40 0.79 9.93
CA ARG A 65 42.65 0.89 9.17
C ARG A 65 42.43 0.30 7.79
N VAL A 66 42.61 1.10 6.76
CA VAL A 66 42.51 0.66 5.36
C VAL A 66 43.83 0.04 4.93
N THR A 67 43.77 -1.20 4.46
CA THR A 67 44.93 -1.95 3.99
C THR A 67 45.04 -1.99 2.47
N GLY A 68 43.98 -1.60 1.75
CA GLY A 68 43.97 -1.49 0.29
C GLY A 68 42.58 -1.41 -0.31
N ILE A 69 42.54 -1.20 -1.62
CA ILE A 69 41.29 -1.26 -2.41
C ILE A 69 41.24 -2.58 -3.15
N LYS A 70 40.17 -3.36 -2.94
CA LYS A 70 39.98 -4.64 -3.64
C LYS A 70 39.28 -4.42 -5.00
N GLU A 71 38.28 -3.56 -5.04
CA GLU A 71 37.54 -3.24 -6.24
C GLU A 71 37.12 -1.77 -6.21
N ALA A 72 37.19 -1.11 -7.34
CA ALA A 72 36.71 0.28 -7.48
C ALA A 72 35.93 0.41 -8.78
N THR A 73 34.72 0.96 -8.66
CA THR A 73 33.85 1.34 -9.77
C THR A 73 33.36 2.76 -9.55
N ASN A 74 32.62 3.32 -10.49
CA ASN A 74 32.00 4.63 -10.33
C ASN A 74 30.83 4.67 -9.32
N ALA A 75 30.33 3.51 -8.87
CA ALA A 75 29.22 3.38 -7.93
C ALA A 75 29.63 2.82 -6.56
N ARG A 76 30.79 2.18 -6.46
CA ARG A 76 31.29 1.61 -5.22
C ARG A 76 32.81 1.44 -5.19
N ILE A 77 33.36 1.53 -4.00
CA ILE A 77 34.72 1.04 -3.68
C ILE A 77 34.62 -0.02 -2.58
N GLU A 78 35.25 -1.18 -2.80
CA GLU A 78 35.47 -2.20 -1.75
C GLU A 78 36.86 -2.00 -1.16
N LEU A 79 36.88 -1.63 0.13
CA LEU A 79 38.13 -1.47 0.91
C LEU A 79 38.40 -2.75 1.70
N ALA A 80 39.65 -3.19 1.67
CA ALA A 80 40.16 -4.11 2.65
C ALA A 80 40.51 -3.31 3.91
N VAL A 81 40.03 -3.76 5.06
CA VAL A 81 40.26 -3.08 6.34
C VAL A 81 40.72 -4.05 7.43
N GLU A 82 41.40 -3.53 8.41
CA GLU A 82 41.79 -4.28 9.62
C GLU A 82 40.92 -3.86 10.79
N ARG A 83 40.28 -4.86 11.45
CA ARG A 83 39.47 -4.71 12.66
C ARG A 83 40.31 -5.08 13.90
N PHE A 84 40.07 -4.41 15.01
CA PHE A 84 40.65 -4.83 16.29
C PHE A 84 39.91 -6.08 16.83
N PRO A 85 40.63 -7.11 17.34
CA PRO A 85 42.09 -7.34 17.35
C PRO A 85 42.56 -8.08 16.07
N ARG A 86 43.09 -7.34 15.10
CA ARG A 86 43.77 -7.82 13.86
C ARG A 86 42.97 -8.86 13.02
N ARG A 87 41.69 -8.63 12.83
CA ARG A 87 40.88 -9.42 11.91
C ARG A 87 40.71 -8.66 10.59
N GLU A 88 40.85 -9.37 9.49
CA GLU A 88 40.51 -8.81 8.17
C GLU A 88 39.03 -8.56 8.07
N GLY A 89 38.68 -7.43 7.46
CA GLY A 89 37.33 -7.01 7.21
C GLY A 89 37.18 -6.34 5.86
N LYS A 90 35.95 -6.03 5.52
CA LYS A 90 35.57 -5.27 4.31
C LYS A 90 34.78 -4.05 4.70
N LEU A 91 34.97 -2.98 3.95
CA LEU A 91 34.22 -1.75 4.06
C LEU A 91 33.85 -1.28 2.65
N TYR A 92 32.62 -0.89 2.44
CA TYR A 92 32.18 -0.41 1.14
C TYR A 92 31.86 1.08 1.21
N LEU A 93 32.44 1.84 0.29
CA LEU A 93 31.98 3.18 -0.02
C LEU A 93 31.02 3.07 -1.20
N LEU A 94 29.83 3.62 -1.06
CA LEU A 94 28.74 3.52 -2.02
C LEU A 94 28.31 4.89 -2.48
N ASP A 95 27.98 5.04 -3.76
CA ASP A 95 27.19 6.18 -4.25
C ASP A 95 25.73 5.73 -4.43
N LEU A 96 24.87 6.05 -3.47
CA LEU A 96 23.44 5.71 -3.51
C LEU A 96 22.68 6.45 -4.60
N GLY A 97 23.25 7.53 -5.15
CA GLY A 97 22.72 8.22 -6.33
C GLY A 97 22.91 7.43 -7.63
N ARG A 98 23.59 6.28 -7.60
CA ARG A 98 23.79 5.35 -8.72
C ARG A 98 23.15 4.00 -8.43
N ARG A 99 22.49 3.41 -9.44
CA ARG A 99 21.69 2.16 -9.30
C ARG A 99 22.46 1.02 -8.61
N ALA A 100 23.69 0.75 -9.01
CA ALA A 100 24.49 -0.35 -8.44
C ALA A 100 24.84 -0.11 -6.95
N GLY A 101 25.14 1.13 -6.54
CA GLY A 101 25.38 1.49 -5.14
C GLY A 101 24.11 1.39 -4.30
N ALA A 102 22.99 1.90 -4.82
CA ALA A 102 21.69 1.82 -4.17
C ALA A 102 21.20 0.35 -4.00
N ASP A 103 21.45 -0.52 -4.97
CA ASP A 103 21.09 -1.94 -4.87
C ASP A 103 21.86 -2.68 -3.77
N LEU A 104 23.15 -2.39 -3.64
CA LEU A 104 23.98 -2.98 -2.57
C LEU A 104 23.57 -2.43 -1.19
N GLY A 105 23.31 -1.13 -1.08
CA GLY A 105 22.80 -0.51 0.14
C GLY A 105 21.47 -1.12 0.60
N ARG A 106 20.50 -1.28 -0.30
CA ARG A 106 19.21 -1.92 -0.02
C ARG A 106 19.36 -3.39 0.42
N ARG A 107 20.23 -4.16 -0.24
CA ARG A 107 20.48 -5.57 0.15
C ARG A 107 21.07 -5.67 1.54
N SER A 108 22.01 -4.80 1.86
CA SER A 108 22.63 -4.78 3.18
C SER A 108 21.66 -4.33 4.26
N GLY A 109 20.88 -3.28 4.03
CA GLY A 109 19.83 -2.83 4.95
C GLY A 109 18.83 -3.95 5.28
N LYS A 110 18.42 -4.75 4.28
CA LYS A 110 17.57 -5.93 4.51
C LYS A 110 18.20 -6.98 5.42
N LEU A 111 19.50 -7.23 5.26
CA LEU A 111 20.22 -8.21 6.10
C LEU A 111 20.35 -7.69 7.54
N VAL A 112 20.69 -6.43 7.71
CA VAL A 112 20.77 -5.79 9.03
C VAL A 112 19.42 -5.82 9.73
N PHE A 113 18.35 -5.41 9.05
CA PHE A 113 17.01 -5.41 9.63
C PHE A 113 16.55 -6.84 9.97
N ARG A 114 16.89 -7.85 9.16
CA ARG A 114 16.61 -9.25 9.49
C ARG A 114 17.29 -9.68 10.81
N GLU A 115 18.52 -9.25 11.07
CA GLU A 115 19.20 -9.57 12.33
C GLU A 115 18.60 -8.77 13.51
N ARG A 116 18.19 -7.50 13.31
CA ARG A 116 17.40 -6.75 14.31
C ARG A 116 16.11 -7.50 14.66
N PHE A 117 15.38 -7.95 13.65
CA PHE A 117 14.16 -8.73 13.87
C PHE A 117 14.41 -10.02 14.63
N ARG A 118 15.54 -10.71 14.41
CA ARG A 118 15.97 -11.86 15.21
C ARG A 118 16.09 -11.50 16.69
N LEU A 119 16.66 -10.35 17.01
CA LEU A 119 16.79 -9.87 18.38
C LEU A 119 15.42 -9.53 19.00
N PHE A 120 14.51 -8.92 18.24
CA PHE A 120 13.15 -8.67 18.69
C PHE A 120 12.43 -9.96 19.09
N LEU A 121 12.52 -10.99 18.25
CA LEU A 121 11.91 -12.29 18.53
C LEU A 121 12.49 -12.94 19.79
N ARG A 122 13.80 -12.88 20.00
CA ARG A 122 14.44 -13.42 21.22
C ARG A 122 14.00 -12.72 22.49
N ARG A 123 13.71 -11.40 22.42
CA ARG A 123 13.25 -10.62 23.58
C ARG A 123 11.78 -10.91 23.91
N GLN A 124 10.92 -11.01 22.90
CA GLN A 124 9.49 -11.20 23.09
C GLN A 124 9.08 -12.66 23.28
N PHE A 125 9.84 -13.59 22.69
CA PHE A 125 9.57 -15.03 22.73
C PHE A 125 10.79 -15.81 23.26
N PRO A 126 11.26 -15.57 24.50
CA PRO A 126 12.52 -16.13 25.00
C PRO A 126 12.50 -17.67 25.10
N GLU A 127 11.33 -18.29 25.33
CA GLU A 127 11.16 -19.73 25.45
C GLU A 127 10.95 -20.42 24.09
N TRP A 128 10.78 -19.65 23.02
CA TRP A 128 10.49 -20.18 21.69
C TRP A 128 11.78 -20.32 20.86
N LYS A 129 11.94 -21.48 20.25
CA LYS A 129 13.03 -21.72 19.30
C LYS A 129 12.73 -21.07 17.96
N LEU A 130 13.62 -20.22 17.49
CA LEU A 130 13.58 -19.69 16.11
C LEU A 130 13.91 -20.83 15.14
N ALA A 131 12.90 -21.39 14.49
CA ALA A 131 13.04 -22.49 13.55
C ALA A 131 13.39 -22.02 12.14
N GLU A 132 12.87 -20.85 11.74
CA GLU A 132 13.11 -20.24 10.43
C GLU A 132 13.13 -18.72 10.54
N LEU A 133 14.01 -18.07 9.75
CA LEU A 133 14.05 -16.63 9.56
C LEU A 133 14.46 -16.36 8.11
N SER A 134 13.55 -15.81 7.32
CA SER A 134 13.73 -15.62 5.88
C SER A 134 13.18 -14.24 5.43
N ALA A 135 13.82 -13.68 4.42
CA ALA A 135 13.33 -12.55 3.64
C ALA A 135 13.43 -12.86 2.13
N GLU A 136 13.31 -14.12 1.76
CA GLU A 136 13.38 -14.57 0.37
C GLU A 136 11.99 -14.54 -0.29
N ALA A 137 11.96 -14.21 -1.59
CA ALA A 137 10.73 -14.29 -2.36
C ALA A 137 10.29 -15.74 -2.57
N ASN A 138 8.99 -15.99 -2.46
CA ASN A 138 8.38 -17.21 -2.97
C ASN A 138 7.09 -16.83 -3.71
N LEU A 139 7.17 -16.78 -5.04
CA LEU A 139 6.08 -16.32 -5.88
C LEU A 139 4.89 -17.29 -5.89
N GLU A 140 5.13 -18.58 -5.74
CA GLU A 140 4.08 -19.60 -5.69
C GLU A 140 3.10 -19.36 -4.54
N PHE A 141 3.63 -18.93 -3.39
CA PHE A 141 2.85 -18.67 -2.17
C PHE A 141 2.69 -17.17 -1.87
N SER A 142 3.00 -16.29 -2.83
CA SER A 142 2.92 -14.83 -2.66
C SER A 142 3.71 -14.29 -1.45
N LEU A 143 4.83 -14.91 -1.12
CA LEU A 143 5.69 -14.45 -0.02
C LEU A 143 6.66 -13.39 -0.53
N SER A 144 6.51 -12.17 -0.02
CA SER A 144 7.31 -11.02 -0.42
C SER A 144 8.69 -10.99 0.23
N PRO A 145 9.75 -10.58 -0.49
CA PRO A 145 11.06 -10.32 0.09
C PRO A 145 11.14 -8.94 0.79
N ALA A 146 10.05 -8.16 0.79
CA ALA A 146 10.01 -6.86 1.44
C ALA A 146 9.96 -6.97 2.96
N PHE A 147 9.39 -8.06 3.48
CA PHE A 147 9.16 -8.28 4.89
C PHE A 147 9.90 -9.52 5.38
N PRO A 148 10.87 -9.40 6.31
CA PRO A 148 11.43 -10.55 6.98
C PRO A 148 10.34 -11.25 7.80
N ARG A 149 10.30 -12.55 7.70
CA ARG A 149 9.33 -13.42 8.35
C ARG A 149 10.04 -14.54 9.08
N ALA A 150 9.44 -14.98 10.20
CA ALA A 150 10.00 -16.00 11.05
C ALA A 150 8.95 -17.04 11.42
N PHE A 151 9.45 -18.24 11.74
CA PHE A 151 8.70 -19.30 12.38
C PHE A 151 9.33 -19.64 13.71
N LEU A 152 8.53 -19.53 14.77
CA LEU A 152 8.90 -19.85 16.12
C LEU A 152 8.23 -21.17 16.53
N ARG A 153 8.91 -22.00 17.30
CA ARG A 153 8.43 -23.30 17.76
C ARG A 153 8.70 -23.53 19.24
N HIS A 154 7.68 -24.01 19.94
CA HIS A 154 7.77 -24.49 21.31
C HIS A 154 6.97 -25.79 21.47
N GLY A 155 7.65 -26.92 21.60
CA GLY A 155 7.01 -28.24 21.62
C GLY A 155 6.24 -28.56 20.34
N GLN A 156 4.93 -28.76 20.48
CA GLN A 156 4.00 -28.98 19.37
C GLN A 156 3.32 -27.69 18.89
N HIS A 157 3.71 -26.55 19.43
CA HIS A 157 3.12 -25.25 19.11
C HIS A 157 4.05 -24.45 18.20
N GLY A 158 3.45 -23.72 17.27
CA GLY A 158 4.13 -22.83 16.33
C GLY A 158 3.57 -21.42 16.41
N TRP A 159 4.38 -20.43 16.07
CA TRP A 159 3.99 -19.03 15.96
C TRP A 159 4.62 -18.39 14.73
N ALA A 160 3.78 -17.77 13.91
CA ALA A 160 4.24 -16.98 12.77
C ALA A 160 4.65 -15.58 13.25
N ALA A 161 5.69 -15.03 12.69
CA ALA A 161 6.05 -13.64 12.93
C ALA A 161 6.51 -12.97 11.64
N ILE A 162 6.26 -11.67 11.51
CA ILE A 162 6.64 -10.86 10.35
C ILE A 162 6.91 -9.43 10.80
N ALA A 163 7.87 -8.76 10.16
CA ALA A 163 8.23 -7.39 10.49
C ALA A 163 8.26 -6.49 9.26
N CYS A 164 7.81 -5.26 9.44
CA CYS A 164 7.95 -4.19 8.45
C CYS A 164 9.28 -3.47 8.69
N PRO A 165 10.17 -3.36 7.70
CA PRO A 165 11.34 -2.48 7.81
C PRO A 165 10.92 -1.01 7.95
N PRO A 166 11.77 -0.11 8.48
CA PRO A 166 11.44 1.31 8.67
C PRO A 166 10.97 2.02 7.39
N GLU A 167 11.55 1.65 6.24
CA GLU A 167 11.20 2.21 4.91
C GLU A 167 10.16 1.33 4.16
N GLY A 168 9.59 0.32 4.83
CA GLY A 168 8.65 -0.60 4.24
C GLY A 168 7.22 -0.04 4.20
N ASP A 169 6.40 -0.59 3.30
CA ASP A 169 4.97 -0.30 3.28
C ASP A 169 4.26 -1.03 4.43
N SER A 170 4.04 -0.31 5.53
CA SER A 170 3.38 -0.82 6.72
C SER A 170 1.93 -1.28 6.45
N SER A 171 1.26 -0.69 5.46
CA SER A 171 -0.13 -1.02 5.12
C SER A 171 -0.29 -2.43 4.56
N ALA A 172 0.78 -2.96 3.93
CA ALA A 172 0.80 -4.29 3.33
C ALA A 172 1.19 -5.40 4.32
N LEU A 173 1.76 -5.07 5.49
CA LEU A 173 2.32 -6.05 6.41
C LEU A 173 1.31 -7.13 6.82
N LEU A 174 0.09 -6.73 7.17
CA LEU A 174 -0.93 -7.67 7.64
C LEU A 174 -1.29 -8.70 6.56
N ALA A 175 -1.45 -8.28 5.29
CA ALA A 175 -1.76 -9.19 4.19
C ALA A 175 -0.68 -10.29 4.07
N PHE A 176 0.59 -9.88 4.02
CA PHE A 176 1.70 -10.83 3.95
C PHE A 176 1.86 -11.67 5.22
N GLY A 177 1.50 -11.13 6.37
CA GLY A 177 1.47 -11.88 7.63
C GLY A 177 0.42 -13.00 7.63
N LEU A 178 -0.79 -12.73 7.16
CA LEU A 178 -1.86 -13.72 7.05
C LEU A 178 -1.52 -14.83 6.02
N ILE A 179 -0.91 -14.45 4.90
CA ILE A 179 -0.40 -15.40 3.91
C ILE A 179 0.69 -16.28 4.52
N TRP A 180 1.63 -15.69 5.28
CA TRP A 180 2.69 -16.44 5.96
C TRP A 180 2.14 -17.41 6.99
N LEU A 181 1.16 -16.98 7.80
CA LEU A 181 0.49 -17.84 8.78
C LEU A 181 -0.19 -19.03 8.10
N SER A 182 -0.94 -18.80 7.02
CA SER A 182 -1.60 -19.86 6.25
C SER A 182 -0.62 -20.82 5.60
N TYR A 183 0.48 -20.30 5.03
CA TYR A 183 1.55 -21.12 4.48
C TYR A 183 2.16 -22.04 5.53
N LEU A 184 2.45 -21.52 6.73
CA LEU A 184 2.99 -22.33 7.82
C LEU A 184 2.01 -23.42 8.25
N ARG A 185 0.73 -23.13 8.38
CA ARG A 185 -0.31 -24.11 8.72
C ARG A 185 -0.41 -25.23 7.69
N ALA A 186 -0.35 -24.89 6.43
CA ALA A 186 -0.37 -25.87 5.33
C ALA A 186 0.90 -26.75 5.33
N ARG A 187 2.06 -26.18 5.67
CA ARG A 187 3.35 -26.87 5.69
C ARG A 187 3.57 -27.71 6.94
N GLU A 188 3.27 -27.15 8.10
CA GLU A 188 3.60 -27.71 9.41
C GLU A 188 2.46 -28.56 10.01
N ARG A 189 1.97 -29.54 9.24
CA ARG A 189 0.76 -30.35 9.58
C ARG A 189 0.83 -31.09 10.93
N ARG A 190 2.01 -31.23 11.52
CA ARG A 190 2.21 -31.90 12.82
C ARG A 190 2.25 -30.94 14.00
N LEU A 191 2.14 -29.65 13.73
CA LEU A 191 2.20 -28.60 14.73
C LEU A 191 0.92 -27.78 14.68
N THR A 192 0.53 -27.21 15.82
CA THR A 192 -0.53 -26.20 15.89
C THR A 192 0.11 -24.83 15.78
N VAL A 193 -0.03 -24.15 14.61
CA VAL A 193 0.42 -22.76 14.44
C VAL A 193 -0.67 -21.85 14.97
N GLU A 194 -0.46 -21.34 16.20
CA GLU A 194 -1.49 -20.67 17.00
C GLU A 194 -1.83 -19.28 16.52
N GLY A 195 -0.83 -18.53 16.06
CA GLY A 195 -1.05 -17.11 15.76
C GLY A 195 0.06 -16.44 14.97
N LEU A 196 -0.09 -15.13 14.88
CA LEU A 196 0.75 -14.21 14.10
C LEU A 196 1.18 -13.04 14.96
N ALA A 197 2.49 -12.80 15.05
CA ALA A 197 3.10 -11.61 15.64
C ALA A 197 3.55 -10.64 14.53
N LEU A 198 3.11 -9.39 14.63
CA LEU A 198 3.37 -8.32 13.68
C LEU A 198 4.25 -7.27 14.33
N TYR A 199 5.31 -6.84 13.64
CA TYR A 199 6.23 -5.82 14.14
C TYR A 199 6.27 -4.64 13.19
N LEU A 200 5.96 -3.44 13.70
CA LEU A 200 5.88 -2.19 12.94
C LEU A 200 6.77 -1.11 13.56
N PRO A 201 7.30 -0.18 12.79
CA PRO A 201 7.89 1.04 13.34
C PRO A 201 6.85 1.81 14.17
N VAL A 202 7.27 2.46 15.24
CA VAL A 202 6.41 3.34 16.06
C VAL A 202 5.75 4.39 15.16
N GLY A 203 4.45 4.58 15.33
CA GLY A 203 3.62 5.52 14.55
C GLY A 203 3.00 4.93 13.28
N HIS A 204 3.32 3.67 12.93
CA HIS A 204 2.77 2.98 11.76
C HIS A 204 1.77 1.86 12.09
N GLU A 205 1.43 1.70 13.36
CA GLU A 205 0.61 0.58 13.87
C GLU A 205 -0.89 0.77 13.70
N ARG A 206 -1.37 2.00 13.58
CA ARG A 206 -2.79 2.35 13.72
C ARG A 206 -3.72 1.59 12.75
N SER A 207 -3.43 1.60 11.47
CA SER A 207 -4.26 0.90 10.48
C SER A 207 -4.27 -0.61 10.71
N THR A 208 -3.12 -1.19 11.05
CA THR A 208 -3.01 -2.61 11.39
C THR A 208 -3.80 -2.94 12.65
N ALA A 209 -3.71 -2.13 13.71
CA ALA A 209 -4.49 -2.31 14.94
C ALA A 209 -6.00 -2.33 14.67
N LEU A 210 -6.51 -1.38 13.88
CA LEU A 210 -7.93 -1.32 13.51
C LEU A 210 -8.37 -2.54 12.70
N ARG A 211 -7.55 -3.00 11.75
CA ARG A 211 -7.82 -4.21 10.97
C ARG A 211 -7.86 -5.46 11.84
N LEU A 212 -6.96 -5.58 12.84
CA LEU A 212 -6.94 -6.72 13.77
C LEU A 212 -8.23 -6.88 14.57
N LEU A 213 -8.92 -5.77 14.90
CA LEU A 213 -10.23 -5.82 15.55
C LEU A 213 -11.33 -6.43 14.67
N CYS A 214 -11.11 -6.48 13.37
CA CYS A 214 -12.02 -7.05 12.38
C CYS A 214 -11.65 -8.47 11.97
N LEU A 215 -10.62 -9.05 12.56
CA LEU A 215 -10.26 -10.45 12.32
C LEU A 215 -10.95 -11.38 13.31
N ASN A 216 -11.13 -12.64 12.89
CA ASN A 216 -11.74 -13.68 13.71
C ASN A 216 -10.75 -14.20 14.78
N PRO A 217 -10.97 -13.93 16.07
CA PRO A 217 -10.07 -14.38 17.12
C PRO A 217 -10.09 -15.92 17.29
N ALA A 218 -11.12 -16.60 16.79
CA ALA A 218 -11.16 -18.07 16.79
C ALA A 218 -10.30 -18.65 15.65
N ALA A 219 -10.01 -17.89 14.61
CA ALA A 219 -9.18 -18.34 13.50
C ALA A 219 -7.69 -18.34 13.85
N ALA A 220 -7.21 -17.33 14.60
CA ALA A 220 -5.84 -17.22 15.06
C ALA A 220 -5.72 -16.21 16.21
N ARG A 221 -4.62 -16.30 16.97
CA ARG A 221 -4.19 -15.28 17.92
C ARG A 221 -3.33 -14.24 17.17
N PHE A 222 -3.57 -12.96 17.43
CA PHE A 222 -2.84 -11.88 16.80
C PHE A 222 -2.16 -11.03 17.86
N GLU A 223 -0.86 -10.78 17.69
CA GLU A 223 -0.07 -9.90 18.55
C GLU A 223 0.55 -8.80 17.69
N LEU A 224 0.50 -7.57 18.19
CA LEU A 224 1.03 -6.41 17.52
C LEU A 224 2.09 -5.77 18.41
N PHE A 225 3.24 -5.50 17.83
CA PHE A 225 4.36 -4.85 18.48
C PHE A 225 4.82 -3.65 17.65
N THR A 226 5.23 -2.59 18.33
CA THR A 226 5.98 -1.50 17.72
C THR A 226 7.43 -1.58 18.16
N TYR A 227 8.34 -1.06 17.32
CA TYR A 227 9.74 -0.91 17.63
C TYR A 227 10.24 0.50 17.27
N SER A 228 11.15 1.05 18.09
CA SER A 228 11.82 2.33 17.85
C SER A 228 13.16 2.16 17.13
N GLU A 229 13.81 3.27 16.78
CA GLU A 229 15.18 3.29 16.24
C GLU A 229 16.19 2.69 17.23
N GLU A 230 15.98 2.87 18.54
CA GLU A 230 16.81 2.34 19.61
C GLU A 230 16.47 0.90 20.01
N ASP A 231 15.70 0.17 19.20
CA ASP A 231 15.29 -1.22 19.47
C ASP A 231 14.43 -1.41 20.74
N PHE A 232 13.74 -0.37 21.18
CA PHE A 232 12.70 -0.52 22.20
C PHE A 232 11.45 -1.13 21.57
N ILE A 233 10.93 -2.20 22.17
CA ILE A 233 9.74 -2.92 21.66
C ILE A 233 8.62 -2.74 22.67
N ALA A 234 7.44 -2.32 22.19
CA ALA A 234 6.22 -2.24 22.95
C ALA A 234 5.11 -3.10 22.34
N ALA A 235 4.38 -3.81 23.18
CA ALA A 235 3.15 -4.47 22.75
C ALA A 235 2.05 -3.41 22.56
N VAL A 236 1.26 -3.57 21.52
CA VAL A 236 0.12 -2.70 21.20
C VAL A 236 -1.17 -3.47 21.43
N ASP A 237 -2.02 -2.99 22.31
CA ASP A 237 -3.40 -3.49 22.40
C ASP A 237 -4.25 -2.82 21.30
N PRO A 238 -4.75 -3.57 20.32
CA PRO A 238 -5.60 -3.00 19.27
C PRO A 238 -6.84 -2.27 19.81
N ARG A 239 -7.33 -2.64 21.00
CA ARG A 239 -8.51 -2.03 21.62
C ARG A 239 -8.22 -0.69 22.25
N ASP A 240 -6.97 -0.45 22.67
CA ASP A 240 -6.53 0.79 23.35
C ASP A 240 -5.91 1.78 22.35
N HIS A 241 -6.06 1.55 21.06
CA HIS A 241 -5.43 2.36 20.01
C HIS A 241 -6.22 3.65 19.68
N GLY A 242 -7.14 4.04 20.54
CA GLY A 242 -7.92 5.27 20.47
C GLY A 242 -9.08 5.21 19.48
N ASN A 243 -9.79 6.33 19.39
CA ASN A 243 -10.91 6.49 18.46
C ASN A 243 -10.42 6.51 17.01
N LEU A 244 -11.25 6.01 16.12
CA LEU A 244 -11.03 6.16 14.69
C LEU A 244 -11.09 7.66 14.34
N ASP A 245 -9.96 8.23 13.91
CA ASP A 245 -9.88 9.60 13.45
C ASP A 245 -10.40 9.68 12.00
N THR A 246 -11.71 9.75 11.89
CA THR A 246 -12.40 9.81 10.61
C THR A 246 -13.47 10.91 10.66
N ARG A 247 -13.67 11.59 9.55
CA ARG A 247 -14.68 12.62 9.39
C ARG A 247 -15.45 12.38 8.11
N LEU A 248 -16.77 12.29 8.23
CA LEU A 248 -17.67 12.30 7.08
C LEU A 248 -17.97 13.77 6.70
N GLU A 249 -17.63 14.13 5.46
CA GLU A 249 -17.97 15.45 4.95
C GLU A 249 -19.47 15.51 4.60
N PRO A 250 -20.17 16.63 4.92
CA PRO A 250 -21.56 16.78 4.56
C PRO A 250 -21.80 16.63 3.06
N CYS A 251 -22.88 15.94 2.69
CA CYS A 251 -23.30 15.78 1.30
C CYS A 251 -24.07 17.03 0.86
N SER A 252 -23.43 17.92 0.13
CA SER A 252 -24.05 19.10 -0.46
C SER A 252 -24.78 18.72 -1.74
N ARG A 253 -26.00 19.26 -1.93
CA ARG A 253 -26.73 19.06 -3.18
C ARG A 253 -26.17 19.97 -4.28
N PRO A 254 -26.11 19.50 -5.54
CA PRO A 254 -25.74 20.35 -6.66
C PRO A 254 -26.71 21.54 -6.80
N ASP A 255 -26.19 22.70 -7.17
CA ASP A 255 -26.98 23.89 -7.44
C ASP A 255 -27.92 23.61 -8.63
N PRO A 256 -29.24 23.79 -8.48
CA PRO A 256 -30.19 23.62 -9.57
C PRO A 256 -30.09 24.72 -10.64
N ASN A 257 -29.53 25.90 -10.32
CA ASN A 257 -29.43 27.07 -11.19
C ASN A 257 -28.24 27.05 -12.13
N GLN A 258 -28.05 25.96 -12.88
CA GLN A 258 -26.97 25.87 -13.86
C GLN A 258 -27.38 26.57 -15.18
N PRO A 259 -26.44 27.30 -15.83
CA PRO A 259 -26.65 27.87 -17.17
C PRO A 259 -27.06 26.82 -18.21
N ASP A 260 -27.94 27.18 -19.15
CA ASP A 260 -28.42 26.26 -20.19
C ASP A 260 -27.30 25.63 -21.02
N ALA A 261 -26.27 26.41 -21.33
CA ALA A 261 -25.10 25.89 -22.04
C ALA A 261 -24.40 24.74 -21.31
N TRP A 262 -24.29 24.81 -19.98
CA TRP A 262 -23.67 23.77 -19.19
C TRP A 262 -24.59 22.58 -18.99
N ARG A 263 -25.89 22.80 -18.91
CA ARG A 263 -26.90 21.73 -18.94
C ARG A 263 -26.85 20.95 -20.24
N ALA A 264 -26.69 21.64 -21.39
CA ALA A 264 -26.53 20.99 -22.69
C ALA A 264 -25.31 20.08 -22.72
N ILE A 265 -24.11 20.54 -22.27
CA ILE A 265 -22.90 19.74 -22.17
C ILE A 265 -23.09 18.52 -21.23
N ALA A 266 -23.70 18.73 -20.07
CA ALA A 266 -23.98 17.67 -19.12
C ALA A 266 -25.00 16.63 -19.62
N SER A 267 -25.73 16.95 -20.68
CA SER A 267 -26.73 16.08 -21.31
C SER A 267 -26.26 15.44 -22.62
N LEU A 268 -24.99 15.66 -23.00
CA LEU A 268 -24.40 14.99 -24.17
C LEU A 268 -24.39 13.47 -23.96
N ALA A 269 -24.60 12.76 -25.06
CA ALA A 269 -24.55 11.28 -25.02
C ALA A 269 -23.22 10.78 -24.49
N GLY A 270 -23.26 9.82 -23.56
CA GLY A 270 -22.06 9.25 -22.94
C GLY A 270 -21.47 10.08 -21.79
N VAL A 271 -22.01 11.25 -21.48
CA VAL A 271 -21.59 12.06 -20.33
C VAL A 271 -22.29 11.60 -19.07
N GLU A 272 -21.49 11.24 -18.08
CA GLU A 272 -21.91 10.85 -16.74
C GLU A 272 -21.86 12.08 -15.82
N ARG A 273 -22.92 12.26 -15.02
CA ARG A 273 -23.02 13.33 -14.03
C ARG A 273 -22.87 12.74 -12.64
N ILE A 274 -21.74 12.97 -12.00
CA ILE A 274 -21.45 12.44 -10.68
C ILE A 274 -21.48 13.58 -9.66
N PRO A 275 -22.54 13.69 -8.83
CA PRO A 275 -22.57 14.63 -7.73
C PRO A 275 -21.43 14.35 -6.75
N ARG A 276 -20.72 15.40 -6.33
CA ARG A 276 -19.68 15.34 -5.33
C ARG A 276 -20.20 15.86 -3.99
N HIS A 277 -19.62 15.39 -2.90
CA HIS A 277 -19.98 15.82 -1.54
C HIS A 277 -19.85 17.36 -1.34
N ASP A 278 -18.93 18.02 -2.08
CA ASP A 278 -18.67 19.47 -2.00
C ASP A 278 -19.68 20.33 -2.82
N GLY A 279 -20.77 19.74 -3.29
CA GLY A 279 -21.80 20.42 -4.09
C GLY A 279 -21.44 20.61 -5.56
N ARG A 280 -20.23 20.22 -5.98
CA ARG A 280 -19.85 20.20 -7.40
C ARG A 280 -20.41 18.98 -8.10
N THR A 281 -20.48 19.05 -9.42
CA THR A 281 -20.79 17.88 -10.25
C THR A 281 -19.62 17.58 -11.18
N SER A 282 -19.08 16.38 -11.07
CA SER A 282 -18.07 15.86 -12.00
C SER A 282 -18.77 15.41 -13.28
N LEU A 283 -18.28 15.85 -14.44
CA LEU A 283 -18.71 15.39 -15.76
C LEU A 283 -17.64 14.43 -16.31
N ARG A 284 -18.05 13.21 -16.60
CA ARG A 284 -17.12 12.13 -17.00
C ARG A 284 -17.59 11.45 -18.28
N VAL A 285 -16.65 10.88 -19.00
CA VAL A 285 -16.92 9.91 -20.07
C VAL A 285 -16.22 8.62 -19.70
N ARG A 286 -16.98 7.56 -19.41
CA ARG A 286 -16.51 6.25 -18.96
C ARG A 286 -15.41 6.37 -17.89
N GLY A 287 -15.74 7.14 -16.84
CA GLY A 287 -14.89 7.35 -15.68
C GLY A 287 -13.81 8.43 -15.83
N ILE A 288 -13.49 8.93 -17.03
CA ILE A 288 -12.56 10.05 -17.18
C ILE A 288 -13.29 11.37 -16.98
N GLU A 289 -12.88 12.11 -15.96
CA GLU A 289 -13.41 13.44 -15.68
C GLU A 289 -12.79 14.47 -16.63
N PHE A 290 -13.61 15.09 -17.46
CA PHE A 290 -13.21 16.14 -18.40
C PHE A 290 -13.66 17.54 -17.98
N ALA A 291 -14.68 17.62 -17.10
CA ALA A 291 -15.16 18.89 -16.61
C ALA A 291 -15.81 18.78 -15.21
N GLN A 292 -15.92 19.92 -14.53
CA GLN A 292 -16.60 20.06 -13.24
C GLN A 292 -17.54 21.25 -13.28
N LEU A 293 -18.76 21.07 -12.83
CA LEU A 293 -19.71 22.12 -12.53
C LEU A 293 -19.58 22.54 -11.07
N ALA A 294 -19.42 23.84 -10.83
CA ALA A 294 -19.34 24.45 -9.50
C ALA A 294 -20.29 25.65 -9.45
N GLY A 295 -21.54 25.45 -8.98
CA GLY A 295 -22.60 26.45 -9.10
C GLY A 295 -22.89 26.79 -10.55
N ALA A 296 -22.75 28.07 -10.92
CA ALA A 296 -22.93 28.56 -12.27
C ALA A 296 -21.70 28.37 -13.18
N ASP A 297 -20.55 28.00 -12.63
CA ASP A 297 -19.29 27.92 -13.37
C ASP A 297 -19.02 26.49 -13.82
N LEU A 298 -18.45 26.38 -15.03
CA LEU A 298 -17.92 25.13 -15.58
C LEU A 298 -16.40 25.26 -15.71
N PHE A 299 -15.68 24.28 -15.20
CA PHE A 299 -14.23 24.11 -15.39
C PHE A 299 -13.99 22.86 -16.23
N PHE A 300 -13.15 22.96 -17.27
CA PHE A 300 -12.88 21.84 -18.16
C PHE A 300 -11.39 21.67 -18.47
N GLY A 301 -11.00 20.50 -18.95
CA GLY A 301 -9.65 20.13 -19.33
C GLY A 301 -9.20 18.82 -18.68
N MET A 302 -8.28 18.10 -19.32
CA MET A 302 -7.78 16.81 -18.87
C MET A 302 -6.61 16.94 -17.91
N ALA A 303 -5.59 17.72 -18.28
CA ALA A 303 -4.37 17.92 -17.48
C ALA A 303 -4.51 19.15 -16.57
N GLU A 304 -4.93 20.26 -17.15
CA GLU A 304 -5.17 21.52 -16.43
C GLU A 304 -6.63 21.94 -16.55
N ARG A 305 -7.21 22.30 -15.41
CA ARG A 305 -8.58 22.81 -15.33
C ARG A 305 -8.60 24.30 -15.60
N ARG A 306 -9.41 24.71 -16.56
CA ARG A 306 -9.62 26.12 -16.87
C ARG A 306 -11.11 26.45 -16.88
N PRO A 307 -11.48 27.69 -16.52
CA PRO A 307 -12.89 28.11 -16.56
C PRO A 307 -13.40 28.11 -18.00
N ALA A 308 -14.58 27.53 -18.19
CA ALA A 308 -15.25 27.54 -19.48
C ALA A 308 -15.99 28.84 -19.69
N ARG A 309 -16.09 29.27 -20.96
CA ARG A 309 -16.95 30.34 -21.43
C ARG A 309 -17.76 29.81 -22.61
N GLN A 310 -18.85 30.50 -22.99
CA GLN A 310 -19.74 30.03 -24.06
C GLN A 310 -19.02 29.68 -25.37
N HIS A 311 -17.96 30.40 -25.74
CA HIS A 311 -17.20 30.11 -26.95
C HIS A 311 -16.37 28.81 -26.86
N HIS A 312 -16.19 28.17 -25.67
CA HIS A 312 -15.52 26.89 -25.50
C HIS A 312 -16.45 25.69 -25.71
N THR A 313 -17.78 25.90 -25.94
CA THR A 313 -18.74 24.80 -26.06
C THR A 313 -18.31 23.77 -27.12
N ALA A 314 -17.98 24.25 -28.34
CA ALA A 314 -17.54 23.36 -29.42
C ALA A 314 -16.21 22.63 -29.15
N GLU A 315 -15.36 23.21 -28.33
CA GLU A 315 -14.10 22.55 -27.88
C GLU A 315 -14.40 21.43 -26.88
N ILE A 316 -15.30 21.68 -25.94
CA ILE A 316 -15.73 20.70 -24.94
C ILE A 316 -16.47 19.55 -25.62
N GLU A 317 -17.37 19.83 -26.58
CA GLU A 317 -18.07 18.80 -27.36
C GLU A 317 -17.07 17.89 -28.10
N ARG A 318 -16.07 18.46 -28.78
CA ARG A 318 -15.01 17.70 -29.44
C ARG A 318 -14.21 16.84 -28.45
N LEU A 319 -13.91 17.35 -27.25
CA LEU A 319 -13.23 16.58 -26.21
C LEU A 319 -14.09 15.39 -25.76
N VAL A 320 -15.39 15.57 -25.59
CA VAL A 320 -16.34 14.49 -25.25
C VAL A 320 -16.37 13.43 -26.35
N GLU A 321 -16.46 13.85 -27.62
CA GLU A 321 -16.45 12.93 -28.78
C GLU A 321 -15.11 12.15 -28.88
N GLU A 322 -13.99 12.80 -28.61
CA GLU A 322 -12.67 12.16 -28.59
C GLU A 322 -12.59 11.10 -27.48
N LEU A 323 -13.03 11.45 -26.28
CA LEU A 323 -13.07 10.53 -25.13
C LEU A 323 -14.03 9.36 -25.40
N ASP A 324 -15.21 9.60 -25.93
CA ASP A 324 -16.18 8.56 -26.25
C ASP A 324 -15.65 7.59 -27.33
N ARG A 325 -15.00 8.12 -28.35
CA ARG A 325 -14.35 7.31 -29.41
C ARG A 325 -13.18 6.49 -28.87
N ALA A 326 -12.26 7.17 -28.15
CA ALA A 326 -11.05 6.51 -27.63
C ALA A 326 -11.37 5.46 -26.57
N ARG A 327 -12.40 5.68 -25.75
CA ARG A 327 -12.87 4.75 -24.73
C ARG A 327 -14.09 3.93 -25.15
N SER A 328 -14.35 3.83 -26.43
CA SER A 328 -15.43 2.96 -26.92
C SER A 328 -15.15 1.51 -26.55
N PRO A 329 -16.13 0.74 -26.03
CA PRO A 329 -16.01 -0.71 -25.81
C PRO A 329 -15.59 -1.48 -27.06
N ASN A 330 -15.91 -0.92 -28.23
CA ASN A 330 -15.62 -1.48 -29.55
C ASN A 330 -14.42 -0.77 -30.22
N ALA A 331 -13.63 0.01 -29.48
CA ALA A 331 -12.46 0.67 -30.05
C ALA A 331 -11.53 -0.33 -30.73
N THR A 332 -11.10 0.01 -31.94
CA THR A 332 -10.14 -0.80 -32.72
C THR A 332 -8.73 -0.65 -32.17
N ASP A 333 -8.38 0.56 -31.68
CA ASP A 333 -7.09 0.84 -31.05
C ASP A 333 -7.22 0.74 -29.52
N ARG A 334 -6.98 -0.45 -28.99
CA ARG A 334 -6.95 -0.71 -27.54
C ARG A 334 -5.64 -0.32 -26.87
N GLU A 335 -4.61 0.02 -27.64
CA GLU A 335 -3.34 0.54 -27.13
C GLU A 335 -3.37 2.05 -26.90
N HIS A 336 -4.41 2.73 -27.38
CA HIS A 336 -4.58 4.16 -27.20
C HIS A 336 -4.46 4.54 -25.72
N PRO A 337 -3.66 5.58 -25.33
CA PRO A 337 -3.45 5.95 -23.93
C PRO A 337 -4.75 6.18 -23.17
N LEU A 338 -5.74 6.86 -23.75
CA LEU A 338 -7.04 7.10 -23.12
C LEU A 338 -7.84 5.81 -22.91
N TYR A 339 -7.68 4.78 -23.75
CA TYR A 339 -8.33 3.48 -23.55
C TYR A 339 -7.76 2.73 -22.35
N ARG A 340 -6.45 2.81 -22.13
CA ARG A 340 -5.72 2.09 -21.07
C ARG A 340 -5.71 2.84 -19.75
N GLN A 341 -5.80 4.16 -19.79
CA GLN A 341 -5.72 5.02 -18.62
C GLN A 341 -6.94 4.82 -17.69
N TYR A 342 -6.69 4.75 -16.39
CA TYR A 342 -7.70 4.64 -15.33
C TYR A 342 -8.77 3.55 -15.57
N PRO A 343 -8.37 2.27 -15.67
CA PRO A 343 -9.32 1.19 -15.91
C PRO A 343 -10.32 1.02 -14.77
N GLU A 344 -9.93 1.25 -13.51
CA GLU A 344 -10.82 1.19 -12.36
C GLU A 344 -11.91 2.27 -12.41
N ALA A 345 -11.58 3.50 -12.83
CA ALA A 345 -12.58 4.55 -13.01
C ALA A 345 -13.62 4.19 -14.11
N TRP A 346 -13.21 3.46 -15.14
CA TRP A 346 -14.17 2.94 -16.13
C TRP A 346 -15.03 1.84 -15.52
N LEU A 347 -14.45 0.94 -14.75
CA LEU A 347 -15.20 -0.11 -14.06
C LEU A 347 -16.18 0.50 -13.04
N GLU A 348 -15.78 1.54 -12.30
CA GLU A 348 -16.69 2.31 -11.41
C GLU A 348 -17.88 2.88 -12.18
N SER A 349 -17.63 3.49 -13.33
CA SER A 349 -18.65 4.04 -14.21
C SER A 349 -19.67 2.97 -14.63
N GLN A 350 -19.19 1.82 -15.09
CA GLN A 350 -20.04 0.69 -15.46
C GLN A 350 -20.81 0.12 -14.26
N ALA A 351 -20.15 -0.03 -13.13
CA ALA A 351 -20.75 -0.55 -11.90
C ALA A 351 -21.87 0.36 -11.39
N ARG A 352 -21.66 1.67 -11.43
CA ARG A 352 -22.65 2.66 -11.07
C ARG A 352 -23.88 2.63 -12.00
N ALA A 353 -23.64 2.57 -13.31
CA ALA A 353 -24.73 2.54 -14.31
C ALA A 353 -25.53 1.24 -14.30
N GLN A 354 -24.92 0.15 -13.83
CA GLN A 354 -25.50 -1.20 -13.87
C GLN A 354 -25.42 -1.89 -12.50
N ILE A 355 -25.68 -1.14 -11.41
CA ILE A 355 -25.49 -1.65 -10.04
C ILE A 355 -26.36 -2.88 -9.76
N GLU A 356 -27.59 -2.92 -10.31
CA GLU A 356 -28.50 -4.07 -10.17
C GLU A 356 -27.96 -5.33 -10.85
N THR A 357 -27.09 -5.18 -11.86
CA THR A 357 -26.39 -6.33 -12.46
C THR A 357 -25.37 -6.92 -11.47
N LEU A 358 -24.73 -6.07 -10.66
CA LEU A 358 -23.86 -6.54 -9.58
C LEU A 358 -24.69 -7.20 -8.49
N ASP A 359 -25.79 -6.54 -8.08
CA ASP A 359 -26.67 -7.06 -7.06
C ASP A 359 -28.07 -6.45 -7.19
N ALA A 360 -29.07 -7.26 -7.55
CA ALA A 360 -30.46 -6.82 -7.72
C ALA A 360 -31.11 -6.30 -6.43
N SER A 361 -30.52 -6.51 -5.27
CA SER A 361 -31.00 -5.95 -4.01
C SER A 361 -30.59 -4.50 -3.80
N LEU A 362 -29.58 -3.99 -4.52
CA LEU A 362 -29.10 -2.62 -4.40
C LEU A 362 -30.02 -1.63 -5.13
N ARG A 363 -30.18 -0.45 -4.55
CA ARG A 363 -30.89 0.66 -5.21
C ARG A 363 -30.01 1.31 -6.27
N CYS A 364 -30.61 1.69 -7.39
CA CYS A 364 -29.91 2.44 -8.45
C CYS A 364 -29.57 3.87 -8.03
N ASP A 365 -30.31 4.46 -7.09
CA ASP A 365 -30.13 5.82 -6.60
C ASP A 365 -30.61 5.93 -5.14
N PRO A 366 -29.88 6.64 -4.27
CA PRO A 366 -28.59 7.25 -4.51
C PRO A 366 -27.41 6.28 -4.39
N ILE A 367 -26.40 6.47 -5.25
CA ILE A 367 -25.09 5.82 -5.16
C ILE A 367 -24.04 6.90 -5.02
N TYR A 368 -23.28 6.85 -3.96
CA TYR A 368 -22.18 7.79 -3.74
C TYR A 368 -20.87 7.15 -4.19
N GLY A 369 -20.09 7.88 -4.98
CA GLY A 369 -18.75 7.50 -5.37
C GLY A 369 -17.72 8.42 -4.75
N GLN A 370 -16.52 7.88 -4.50
CA GLN A 370 -15.43 8.64 -3.97
C GLN A 370 -15.78 9.41 -2.69
N VAL A 371 -16.53 8.76 -1.79
CA VAL A 371 -16.87 9.35 -0.49
C VAL A 371 -15.58 9.56 0.30
N PRO A 372 -15.20 10.81 0.60
CA PRO A 372 -14.01 11.07 1.37
C PRO A 372 -14.23 10.68 2.82
N ALA A 373 -13.36 9.85 3.34
CA ALA A 373 -13.23 9.60 4.76
C ALA A 373 -11.79 9.87 5.16
N PHE A 374 -11.59 10.66 6.22
CA PHE A 374 -10.27 10.90 6.78
C PHE A 374 -10.02 9.90 7.90
N ALA A 375 -8.84 9.26 7.88
CA ALA A 375 -8.39 8.42 8.97
C ALA A 375 -6.89 8.64 9.17
N GLY A 376 -6.50 9.10 10.33
CA GLY A 376 -5.09 9.26 10.70
C GLY A 376 -4.26 10.13 9.77
N GLY A 377 -4.86 11.18 9.17
CA GLY A 377 -4.18 12.07 8.23
C GLY A 377 -4.15 11.57 6.78
N GLU A 378 -4.56 10.34 6.49
CA GLU A 378 -4.69 9.82 5.14
C GLU A 378 -6.13 9.98 4.63
N ARG A 379 -6.27 10.47 3.40
CA ARG A 379 -7.57 10.57 2.73
C ARG A 379 -7.90 9.23 2.08
N GLY A 380 -8.79 8.46 2.71
CA GLY A 380 -9.39 7.28 2.08
C GLY A 380 -10.51 7.69 1.14
N ILE A 381 -10.55 7.14 -0.06
CA ILE A 381 -11.61 7.34 -1.05
C ILE A 381 -12.23 5.97 -1.32
N LEU A 382 -13.53 5.85 -1.01
CA LEU A 382 -14.34 4.67 -1.28
C LEU A 382 -14.79 4.69 -2.73
N ASP A 383 -14.74 3.57 -3.44
CA ASP A 383 -15.20 3.50 -4.82
C ASP A 383 -16.72 3.76 -4.94
N LEU A 384 -17.54 2.91 -4.33
CA LEU A 384 -18.99 3.12 -4.27
C LEU A 384 -19.55 2.81 -2.88
N LEU A 385 -20.42 3.70 -2.41
CA LEU A 385 -21.28 3.49 -1.26
C LEU A 385 -22.72 3.43 -1.73
N ALA A 386 -23.35 2.29 -1.58
CA ALA A 386 -24.72 2.02 -1.99
C ALA A 386 -25.59 1.62 -0.79
N VAL A 387 -26.89 1.50 -1.01
CA VAL A 387 -27.85 1.00 -0.05
C VAL A 387 -28.78 0.00 -0.73
N ASP A 388 -29.17 -1.06 -0.04
CA ASP A 388 -30.13 -2.02 -0.57
C ASP A 388 -31.59 -1.57 -0.32
N HIS A 389 -32.55 -2.31 -0.89
CA HIS A 389 -33.97 -2.00 -0.75
C HIS A 389 -34.47 -2.09 0.71
N SER A 390 -33.75 -2.79 1.58
CA SER A 390 -34.06 -2.90 3.01
C SER A 390 -33.50 -1.75 3.85
N GLY A 391 -32.62 -0.89 3.29
CA GLY A 391 -31.93 0.19 4.01
C GLY A 391 -30.57 -0.20 4.56
N ARG A 392 -30.03 -1.40 4.24
CA ARG A 392 -28.69 -1.81 4.66
C ARG A 392 -27.63 -1.23 3.71
N LEU A 393 -26.58 -0.64 4.27
CA LEU A 393 -25.45 -0.11 3.48
C LEU A 393 -24.61 -1.22 2.83
N ALA A 394 -24.05 -0.92 1.66
CA ALA A 394 -23.11 -1.74 0.94
C ALA A 394 -21.88 -0.92 0.53
N VAL A 395 -20.72 -1.37 0.95
CA VAL A 395 -19.41 -0.89 0.52
C VAL A 395 -18.99 -1.72 -0.68
N VAL A 396 -18.72 -1.08 -1.82
CA VAL A 396 -18.29 -1.74 -3.05
C VAL A 396 -16.88 -1.26 -3.38
N GLU A 397 -15.94 -2.17 -3.37
CA GLU A 397 -14.54 -1.93 -3.78
C GLU A 397 -14.29 -2.62 -5.12
N LEU A 398 -13.72 -1.87 -6.05
CA LEU A 398 -13.55 -2.28 -7.44
C LEU A 398 -12.07 -2.37 -7.79
N LYS A 399 -11.65 -3.45 -8.46
CA LYS A 399 -10.33 -3.55 -9.07
C LYS A 399 -10.45 -4.07 -10.50
N ALA A 400 -9.74 -3.43 -11.42
CA ALA A 400 -9.70 -3.85 -12.82
C ALA A 400 -8.58 -4.86 -13.11
N SER A 401 -7.67 -5.04 -12.18
CA SER A 401 -6.52 -5.97 -12.25
C SER A 401 -6.28 -6.61 -10.88
N ALA A 402 -5.47 -7.67 -10.87
CA ALA A 402 -5.15 -8.40 -9.65
C ALA A 402 -4.43 -7.51 -8.62
N ASP A 403 -5.01 -7.39 -7.44
CA ASP A 403 -4.45 -6.67 -6.30
C ASP A 403 -4.57 -7.50 -5.03
N LEU A 404 -3.43 -7.84 -4.44
CA LEU A 404 -3.35 -8.57 -3.17
C LEU A 404 -3.97 -7.78 -2.01
N GLN A 405 -3.94 -6.45 -2.08
CA GLN A 405 -4.42 -5.57 -1.02
C GLN A 405 -5.95 -5.34 -1.07
N LEU A 406 -6.62 -5.76 -2.13
CA LEU A 406 -8.07 -5.56 -2.29
C LEU A 406 -8.90 -5.90 -1.03
N PRO A 407 -8.71 -7.06 -0.36
CA PRO A 407 -9.51 -7.38 0.83
C PRO A 407 -9.29 -6.40 1.99
N LEU A 408 -8.03 -5.98 2.25
CA LEU A 408 -7.70 -5.09 3.37
C LEU A 408 -8.03 -3.62 3.07
N GLN A 409 -7.92 -3.17 1.83
CA GLN A 409 -8.39 -1.84 1.41
C GLN A 409 -9.91 -1.74 1.59
N ALA A 410 -10.62 -2.73 1.12
CA ALA A 410 -12.07 -2.79 1.29
C ALA A 410 -12.48 -2.85 2.78
N LEU A 411 -11.72 -3.56 3.62
CA LEU A 411 -11.92 -3.59 5.06
C LEU A 411 -11.73 -2.22 5.70
N ASP A 412 -10.73 -1.44 5.28
CA ASP A 412 -10.51 -0.07 5.78
C ASP A 412 -11.70 0.84 5.50
N TYR A 413 -12.30 0.71 4.32
CA TYR A 413 -13.51 1.47 3.96
C TYR A 413 -14.71 0.98 4.77
N TRP A 414 -14.87 -0.33 4.93
CA TRP A 414 -15.92 -0.93 5.73
C TRP A 414 -15.86 -0.45 7.19
N ILE A 415 -14.68 -0.40 7.80
CA ILE A 415 -14.46 0.10 9.17
C ILE A 415 -14.99 1.54 9.31
N ARG A 416 -14.64 2.41 8.35
CA ARG A 416 -15.06 3.82 8.35
C ARG A 416 -16.57 3.97 8.15
N VAL A 417 -17.13 3.24 7.19
CA VAL A 417 -18.59 3.27 6.93
C VAL A 417 -19.35 2.77 8.14
N LYS A 418 -18.91 1.67 8.76
CA LYS A 418 -19.49 1.13 10.00
C LYS A 418 -19.45 2.15 11.13
N TRP A 419 -18.31 2.81 11.32
CA TRP A 419 -18.12 3.84 12.34
C TRP A 419 -19.12 5.00 12.21
N HIS A 420 -19.29 5.52 10.99
CA HIS A 420 -20.23 6.62 10.71
C HIS A 420 -21.68 6.15 10.78
N LEU A 421 -21.97 4.92 10.38
CA LEU A 421 -23.30 4.33 10.49
C LEU A 421 -23.73 4.22 11.96
N ASP A 422 -22.88 3.68 12.83
CA ASP A 422 -23.16 3.50 14.26
C ASP A 422 -23.45 4.80 15.01
N ARG A 423 -23.01 5.94 14.44
CA ARG A 423 -23.22 7.29 14.98
C ARG A 423 -24.36 8.05 14.32
N GLY A 424 -25.01 7.44 13.32
CA GLY A 424 -26.06 8.10 12.56
C GLY A 424 -25.57 9.28 11.70
N GLU A 425 -24.27 9.35 11.44
CA GLU A 425 -23.66 10.51 10.78
C GLU A 425 -24.00 10.59 9.29
N PHE A 426 -24.35 9.51 8.62
CA PHE A 426 -24.79 9.54 7.24
C PHE A 426 -26.07 10.37 7.09
N THR A 427 -27.07 10.12 7.92
CA THR A 427 -28.34 10.86 7.88
C THR A 427 -28.14 12.33 8.25
N SER A 428 -27.40 12.61 9.33
CA SER A 428 -27.12 13.99 9.78
C SER A 428 -26.27 14.78 8.78
N SER A 429 -25.44 14.10 7.98
CA SER A 429 -24.63 14.71 6.92
C SER A 429 -25.31 14.75 5.55
N GLY A 430 -26.60 14.41 5.46
CA GLY A 430 -27.40 14.54 4.24
C GLY A 430 -27.27 13.42 3.21
N TYR A 431 -26.65 12.29 3.58
CA TYR A 431 -26.59 11.11 2.72
C TYR A 431 -27.91 10.33 2.77
N PHE A 432 -28.23 9.62 1.70
CA PHE A 432 -29.39 8.74 1.56
C PHE A 432 -30.73 9.41 1.96
N PRO A 433 -31.08 10.56 1.38
CA PRO A 433 -32.27 11.32 1.77
C PRO A 433 -33.53 10.48 1.57
N GLY A 434 -34.38 10.43 2.60
CA GLY A 434 -35.65 9.69 2.55
C GLY A 434 -35.50 8.16 2.69
N ILE A 435 -34.31 7.67 2.96
CA ILE A 435 -34.04 6.25 3.21
C ILE A 435 -33.72 6.06 4.69
N GLU A 436 -34.47 5.18 5.37
CA GLU A 436 -34.13 4.76 6.72
C GLU A 436 -32.98 3.74 6.67
N LEU A 437 -31.83 4.15 7.20
CA LEU A 437 -30.65 3.28 7.22
C LEU A 437 -30.76 2.31 8.38
N ARG A 438 -30.48 1.03 8.11
CA ARG A 438 -30.43 -0.02 9.12
C ARG A 438 -29.11 0.01 9.89
N PRO A 439 -29.14 -0.34 11.20
CA PRO A 439 -27.94 -0.38 12.03
C PRO A 439 -27.06 -1.62 11.77
N GLU A 440 -27.51 -2.60 10.97
CA GLU A 440 -26.73 -3.79 10.66
C GLU A 440 -25.42 -3.42 9.98
N PRO A 441 -24.34 -4.16 10.26
CA PRO A 441 -23.05 -3.95 9.64
C PRO A 441 -23.18 -3.88 8.10
N PRO A 442 -22.49 -2.94 7.44
CA PRO A 442 -22.54 -2.83 5.99
C PRO A 442 -22.13 -4.15 5.31
N ARG A 443 -22.67 -4.41 4.14
CA ARG A 443 -22.17 -5.48 3.27
C ARG A 443 -20.86 -5.01 2.64
N LEU A 444 -19.95 -5.94 2.37
CA LEU A 444 -18.68 -5.68 1.73
C LEU A 444 -18.62 -6.44 0.40
N LEU A 445 -18.68 -5.72 -0.71
CA LEU A 445 -18.68 -6.30 -2.05
C LEU A 445 -17.31 -6.03 -2.69
N LEU A 446 -16.57 -7.10 -2.99
CA LEU A 446 -15.32 -7.05 -3.73
C LEU A 446 -15.62 -7.40 -5.19
N VAL A 447 -15.39 -6.49 -6.09
CA VAL A 447 -15.75 -6.62 -7.51
C VAL A 447 -14.50 -6.54 -8.37
N CYS A 448 -14.27 -7.58 -9.17
CA CYS A 448 -13.09 -7.68 -10.02
C CYS A 448 -13.42 -8.55 -11.24
N PRO A 449 -12.75 -8.39 -12.41
CA PRO A 449 -12.85 -9.41 -13.46
C PRO A 449 -12.49 -10.79 -12.89
N ALA A 450 -13.22 -11.82 -13.27
CA ALA A 450 -13.17 -13.13 -12.62
C ALA A 450 -11.77 -13.76 -12.56
N LEU A 451 -10.94 -13.49 -13.57
CA LEU A 451 -9.57 -14.01 -13.66
C LEU A 451 -8.52 -13.09 -12.99
N GLU A 452 -8.94 -11.93 -12.53
CA GLU A 452 -8.07 -10.92 -11.89
C GLU A 452 -8.19 -10.92 -10.36
N PHE A 453 -8.96 -11.84 -9.75
CA PHE A 453 -8.88 -12.02 -8.31
C PHE A 453 -7.51 -12.59 -7.94
N HIS A 454 -6.79 -11.88 -7.07
CA HIS A 454 -5.50 -12.37 -6.61
C HIS A 454 -5.68 -13.70 -5.85
N PRO A 455 -4.90 -14.76 -6.11
CA PRO A 455 -5.06 -16.06 -5.44
C PRO A 455 -5.05 -16.00 -3.91
N SER A 456 -4.29 -15.07 -3.33
CA SER A 456 -4.22 -14.89 -1.87
C SER A 456 -5.43 -14.15 -1.27
N SER A 457 -6.36 -13.63 -2.07
CA SER A 457 -7.56 -12.95 -1.54
C SER A 457 -8.37 -13.87 -0.64
N GLU A 458 -8.60 -15.11 -1.04
CA GLU A 458 -9.31 -16.11 -0.22
C GLU A 458 -8.56 -16.39 1.09
N THR A 459 -7.24 -16.49 1.04
CA THR A 459 -6.39 -16.69 2.22
C THR A 459 -6.55 -15.55 3.23
N ILE A 460 -6.65 -14.29 2.77
CA ILE A 460 -6.83 -13.14 3.65
C ILE A 460 -8.24 -13.12 4.21
N LEU A 461 -9.26 -13.33 3.36
CA LEU A 461 -10.67 -13.31 3.73
C LEU A 461 -11.04 -14.38 4.77
N CYS A 462 -10.38 -15.54 4.76
CA CYS A 462 -10.57 -16.60 5.75
C CYS A 462 -10.38 -16.14 7.21
N TYR A 463 -9.62 -15.06 7.42
CA TYR A 463 -9.37 -14.52 8.75
C TYR A 463 -10.34 -13.40 9.15
N PHE A 464 -11.24 -12.95 8.28
CA PHE A 464 -12.19 -11.90 8.63
C PHE A 464 -13.20 -12.41 9.68
N ALA A 465 -13.65 -11.51 10.55
CA ALA A 465 -14.68 -11.82 11.52
C ALA A 465 -15.99 -12.23 10.81
N PRO A 466 -16.70 -13.27 11.28
CA PRO A 466 -17.96 -13.73 10.67
C PRO A 466 -19.06 -12.67 10.59
N SER A 467 -18.96 -11.60 11.40
CA SER A 467 -19.87 -10.46 11.37
C SER A 467 -19.72 -9.57 10.13
N ILE A 468 -18.64 -9.72 9.36
CA ILE A 468 -18.40 -8.99 8.14
C ILE A 468 -18.98 -9.79 6.97
N ALA A 469 -20.12 -9.33 6.44
CA ALA A 469 -20.76 -9.95 5.29
C ALA A 469 -19.98 -9.59 4.01
N VAL A 470 -18.99 -10.40 3.68
CA VAL A 470 -18.13 -10.21 2.49
C VAL A 470 -18.62 -11.06 1.32
N GLU A 471 -18.66 -10.46 0.15
CA GLU A 471 -19.01 -11.11 -1.11
C GLU A 471 -17.97 -10.81 -2.18
N ARG A 472 -17.59 -11.80 -3.00
CA ARG A 472 -16.75 -11.64 -4.19
C ARG A 472 -17.63 -11.79 -5.41
N ILE A 473 -17.57 -10.79 -6.29
CA ILE A 473 -18.34 -10.72 -7.53
C ILE A 473 -17.36 -10.71 -8.70
N GLY A 474 -17.23 -11.84 -9.36
CA GLY A 474 -16.38 -12.00 -10.54
C GLY A 474 -17.09 -11.59 -11.80
N LEU A 475 -16.54 -10.61 -12.53
CA LEU A 475 -17.07 -10.11 -13.79
C LEU A 475 -16.46 -10.82 -14.99
N ALA A 476 -17.18 -10.81 -16.10
CA ALA A 476 -16.61 -11.26 -17.40
C ALA A 476 -15.42 -10.37 -17.80
N VAL A 477 -14.46 -10.97 -18.50
CA VAL A 477 -13.25 -10.29 -19.01
C VAL A 477 -13.61 -9.07 -19.88
N GLU A 478 -14.75 -9.16 -20.58
CA GLU A 478 -15.26 -8.11 -21.48
C GLU A 478 -16.12 -7.06 -20.78
N TRP A 479 -15.92 -6.85 -19.48
CA TRP A 479 -16.69 -5.92 -18.63
C TRP A 479 -16.81 -4.50 -19.23
N ARG A 480 -15.86 -4.08 -20.10
CA ARG A 480 -15.94 -2.79 -20.79
C ARG A 480 -17.11 -2.69 -21.76
N LYS A 481 -17.61 -3.82 -22.28
CA LYS A 481 -18.79 -3.85 -23.16
C LYS A 481 -20.12 -3.81 -22.40
N GLY A 482 -20.08 -4.24 -21.13
CA GLY A 482 -21.21 -4.32 -20.23
C GLY A 482 -20.92 -5.29 -19.12
N LEU A 483 -21.50 -5.07 -17.96
CA LEU A 483 -21.28 -5.95 -16.82
C LEU A 483 -22.01 -7.27 -17.02
N LYS A 484 -21.31 -8.35 -16.74
CA LYS A 484 -21.85 -9.68 -16.62
C LYS A 484 -21.18 -10.40 -15.46
N VAL A 485 -21.99 -10.75 -14.45
CA VAL A 485 -21.49 -11.52 -13.31
C VAL A 485 -21.28 -12.97 -13.74
N MET A 486 -20.07 -13.47 -13.55
CA MET A 486 -19.66 -14.84 -13.85
C MET A 486 -19.80 -15.75 -12.63
N PHE A 487 -19.50 -15.21 -11.46
CA PHE A 487 -19.72 -15.92 -10.19
C PHE A 487 -19.97 -14.92 -9.06
N ARG A 488 -20.60 -15.41 -8.00
CA ARG A 488 -20.73 -14.76 -6.71
C ARG A 488 -20.37 -15.77 -5.61
N LEU A 489 -19.49 -15.38 -4.70
CA LEU A 489 -19.10 -16.17 -3.54
C LEU A 489 -19.39 -15.36 -2.28
N THR A 490 -20.06 -15.93 -1.31
CA THR A 490 -20.43 -15.29 -0.03
C THR A 490 -19.65 -15.92 1.11
N GLY A 491 -19.21 -15.07 2.06
CA GLY A 491 -18.41 -15.51 3.19
C GLY A 491 -17.03 -16.02 2.78
N ALA A 492 -16.25 -16.45 3.75
CA ALA A 492 -15.00 -17.15 3.54
C ALA A 492 -14.98 -18.40 4.43
N GLU A 493 -14.45 -19.52 3.93
CA GLU A 493 -14.25 -20.69 4.78
C GLU A 493 -13.18 -20.36 5.82
N PRO A 494 -13.37 -20.72 7.11
CA PRO A 494 -12.32 -20.57 8.10
C PRO A 494 -11.05 -21.28 7.67
N PRO A 495 -9.87 -20.76 8.02
CA PRO A 495 -8.61 -21.42 7.69
C PRO A 495 -8.56 -22.78 8.39
N ARG A 496 -8.24 -23.82 7.61
CA ARG A 496 -8.10 -25.21 8.10
C ARG A 496 -6.88 -25.40 8.96
#